data_17a6626229a711eff0979457ec2faa77
#
_entry.id   17a6626229a711eff0979457ec2faa77
#
_cell.length_a   1.000
_cell.length_b   1.000
_cell.length_c   1.000
_cell.angle_alpha   90.00
_cell.angle_beta   90.00
_cell.angle_gamma   90.00
#
_symmetry.space_group_name_H-M   'P 1'
#
loop_
_entity.id
_entity.type
_entity.pdbx_description
1 polymer ?
#
loop_
_entity_poly.entity_id
_entity_poly.type
_entity_poly.pdbx_seq_one_letter_code
_entity_poly.pdbx_strand_id
1 'polypeptide(L)'
;LACQGRSIRATNAAIMTSAIYPGSFDPVTFGHLDVISRAAHLFDRVVVAVAVSESKSPLFMLEDRIAMLSESLEGMPSVEVIPMEGLLVDLARSHGIFTVIRGLRAVSDFEFEFQMALMNRKLEPRLETVFLTPKEDYTYLSSRIVKEVARLGGDITPFVPAAAASRICEMLRRAV
;
A
#
# COMPACT_ATOMS: atom_id res chain seq x y z
N LEU A 1 45.27 3.61 40.60
CA LEU A 1 44.84 2.88 39.41
C LEU A 1 43.69 3.68 38.78
N ALA A 2 44.03 4.48 37.76
CA ALA A 2 43.06 5.29 37.00
C ALA A 2 42.44 4.43 35.92
N CYS A 3 41.13 4.21 35.99
CA CYS A 3 40.34 3.52 34.98
C CYS A 3 40.01 4.55 33.88
N GLN A 4 40.71 4.51 32.76
CA GLN A 4 40.42 5.34 31.60
C GLN A 4 39.22 4.75 30.89
N GLY A 5 38.02 5.41 31.02
CA GLY A 5 36.84 5.11 30.28
C GLY A 5 37.01 5.48 28.81
N ARG A 6 37.13 4.48 27.93
CA ARG A 6 37.00 4.68 26.48
C ARG A 6 35.57 5.01 26.16
N SER A 7 35.31 6.27 25.84
CA SER A 7 34.05 6.71 25.21
C SER A 7 33.98 6.10 23.82
N ILE A 8 33.15 5.07 23.66
CA ILE A 8 32.76 4.56 22.34
C ILE A 8 31.72 5.56 21.80
N ARG A 9 32.17 6.52 20.99
CA ARG A 9 31.24 7.27 20.13
C ARG A 9 30.74 6.30 19.06
N ALA A 10 29.59 5.70 19.29
CA ALA A 10 28.83 5.05 18.23
C ALA A 10 28.39 6.16 17.27
N THR A 11 28.99 6.20 16.09
CA THR A 11 28.45 6.93 14.94
C THR A 11 27.17 6.19 14.55
N ASN A 12 26.03 6.64 15.09
CA ASN A 12 24.71 6.19 14.69
C ASN A 12 24.44 6.77 13.29
N ALA A 13 24.94 6.12 12.26
CA ALA A 13 24.38 6.28 10.94
C ALA A 13 22.92 5.78 11.06
N ALA A 14 21.95 6.69 11.00
CA ALA A 14 20.54 6.33 11.06
C ALA A 14 20.30 5.30 9.96
N ILE A 15 19.96 4.07 10.35
CA ILE A 15 19.58 3.03 9.41
C ILE A 15 18.22 3.45 8.86
N MET A 16 18.18 3.85 7.58
CA MET A 16 16.93 4.22 6.92
C MET A 16 16.02 2.99 6.86
N THR A 17 14.89 3.09 7.52
CA THR A 17 13.86 2.05 7.53
C THR A 17 12.98 2.19 6.29
N SER A 18 12.82 1.10 5.54
CA SER A 18 12.01 1.11 4.31
C SER A 18 11.00 -0.03 4.32
N ALA A 19 9.82 0.21 3.72
CA ALA A 19 8.79 -0.81 3.61
C ALA A 19 8.11 -0.77 2.24
N ILE A 20 7.58 -1.92 1.80
CA ILE A 20 6.78 -2.05 0.57
C ILE A 20 5.31 -2.22 0.99
N TYR A 21 4.42 -1.45 0.38
CA TYR A 21 2.99 -1.62 0.51
C TYR A 21 2.40 -2.07 -0.84
N PRO A 22 2.23 -3.38 -1.06
CA PRO A 22 1.69 -3.91 -2.31
C PRO A 22 0.16 -3.91 -2.31
N GLY A 23 -0.42 -3.63 -3.46
CA GLY A 23 -1.87 -3.71 -3.64
C GLY A 23 -2.29 -3.52 -5.10
N SER A 24 -3.55 -3.80 -5.40
CA SER A 24 -4.13 -3.56 -6.73
C SER A 24 -4.55 -2.10 -6.93
N PHE A 25 -5.02 -1.43 -5.86
CA PHE A 25 -5.49 -0.04 -5.85
C PHE A 25 -6.46 0.28 -7.00
N ASP A 26 -7.45 -0.58 -7.19
CA ASP A 26 -8.40 -0.56 -8.31
C ASP A 26 -9.85 -0.30 -7.84
N PRO A 27 -10.23 0.95 -7.52
CA PRO A 27 -9.39 2.15 -7.36
C PRO A 27 -8.73 2.28 -5.98
N VAL A 28 -7.86 3.29 -5.83
CA VAL A 28 -7.40 3.76 -4.52
C VAL A 28 -8.58 4.29 -3.70
N THR A 29 -8.55 4.06 -2.36
CA THR A 29 -9.58 4.49 -1.41
C THR A 29 -8.96 5.24 -0.25
N PHE A 30 -9.76 5.98 0.54
CA PHE A 30 -9.26 6.62 1.76
C PHE A 30 -8.68 5.61 2.77
N GLY A 31 -9.17 4.36 2.78
CA GLY A 31 -8.55 3.30 3.59
C GLY A 31 -7.12 2.97 3.18
N HIS A 32 -6.82 2.96 1.87
CA HIS A 32 -5.45 2.81 1.39
C HIS A 32 -4.58 4.00 1.77
N LEU A 33 -5.08 5.23 1.60
CA LEU A 33 -4.33 6.45 1.93
C LEU A 33 -4.05 6.55 3.43
N ASP A 34 -4.98 6.12 4.29
CA ASP A 34 -4.76 6.09 5.74
C ASP A 34 -3.62 5.13 6.11
N VAL A 35 -3.60 3.92 5.55
CA VAL A 35 -2.51 2.95 5.77
C VAL A 35 -1.18 3.50 5.26
N ILE A 36 -1.14 4.12 4.07
CA ILE A 36 0.07 4.72 3.50
C ILE A 36 0.59 5.86 4.39
N SER A 37 -0.30 6.76 4.82
CA SER A 37 0.05 7.87 5.71
C SER A 37 0.64 7.37 7.03
N ARG A 38 0.05 6.35 7.63
CA ARG A 38 0.55 5.75 8.87
C ARG A 38 1.88 5.03 8.66
N ALA A 39 2.04 4.37 7.53
CA ALA A 39 3.30 3.75 7.15
C ALA A 39 4.41 4.79 7.01
N ALA A 40 4.14 5.94 6.39
CA ALA A 40 5.08 7.04 6.22
C ALA A 40 5.50 7.72 7.55
N HIS A 41 4.74 7.50 8.65
CA HIS A 41 5.17 7.91 10.00
C HIS A 41 6.07 6.87 10.69
N LEU A 42 6.03 5.61 10.25
CA LEU A 42 6.79 4.51 10.85
C LEU A 42 8.10 4.20 10.10
N PHE A 43 8.13 4.53 8.81
CA PHE A 43 9.24 4.22 7.91
C PHE A 43 9.73 5.48 7.22
N ASP A 44 11.05 5.58 7.04
CA ASP A 44 11.69 6.71 6.33
C ASP A 44 11.37 6.69 4.82
N ARG A 45 11.07 5.52 4.26
CA ARG A 45 10.67 5.33 2.86
C ARG A 45 9.59 4.26 2.75
N VAL A 46 8.51 4.58 2.03
CA VAL A 46 7.43 3.64 1.71
C VAL A 46 7.31 3.50 0.19
N VAL A 47 7.46 2.28 -0.30
CA VAL A 47 7.27 1.95 -1.71
C VAL A 47 5.88 1.37 -1.88
N VAL A 48 4.96 2.11 -2.49
CA VAL A 48 3.61 1.65 -2.84
C VAL A 48 3.71 0.92 -4.18
N ALA A 49 3.59 -0.40 -4.12
CA ALA A 49 3.77 -1.28 -5.28
C ALA A 49 2.41 -1.66 -5.88
N VAL A 50 2.10 -1.10 -7.05
CA VAL A 50 0.82 -1.31 -7.75
C VAL A 50 0.91 -2.59 -8.56
N ALA A 51 0.23 -3.65 -8.11
CA ALA A 51 0.26 -4.94 -8.78
C ALA A 51 -0.40 -4.88 -10.17
N VAL A 52 0.28 -5.42 -11.17
CA VAL A 52 -0.36 -5.76 -12.43
C VAL A 52 -1.45 -6.78 -12.11
N SER A 53 -2.72 -6.40 -12.32
CA SER A 53 -3.85 -7.23 -11.94
C SER A 53 -3.93 -8.45 -12.84
N GLU A 54 -3.82 -9.65 -12.27
CA GLU A 54 -4.19 -10.90 -12.94
C GLU A 54 -5.72 -11.08 -13.02
N SER A 55 -6.48 -10.18 -12.41
CA SER A 55 -7.93 -10.15 -12.51
C SER A 55 -8.33 -9.99 -13.98
N LYS A 56 -9.23 -10.84 -14.46
CA LYS A 56 -9.71 -10.84 -15.84
C LYS A 56 -10.37 -9.54 -16.31
N SER A 57 -10.61 -8.59 -15.41
CA SER A 57 -11.21 -7.29 -15.72
C SER A 57 -10.92 -6.27 -14.60
N PRO A 58 -9.74 -5.68 -14.53
CA PRO A 58 -9.54 -4.52 -13.66
C PRO A 58 -10.42 -3.36 -14.14
N LEU A 59 -10.85 -2.50 -13.22
CA LEU A 59 -11.65 -1.32 -13.58
C LEU A 59 -10.76 -0.30 -14.32
N PHE A 60 -9.53 -0.13 -13.85
CA PHE A 60 -8.55 0.80 -14.39
C PHE A 60 -7.29 0.08 -14.85
N MET A 61 -6.72 0.55 -15.95
CA MET A 61 -5.41 0.12 -16.40
C MET A 61 -4.35 0.48 -15.36
N LEU A 62 -3.18 -0.16 -15.44
CA LEU A 62 -2.12 0.04 -14.45
C LEU A 62 -1.69 1.50 -14.33
N GLU A 63 -1.55 2.16 -15.48
CA GLU A 63 -1.13 3.56 -15.59
C GLU A 63 -2.11 4.50 -14.90
N ASP A 64 -3.42 4.27 -15.05
CA ASP A 64 -4.45 5.06 -14.38
C ASP A 64 -4.41 4.89 -12.86
N ARG A 65 -4.18 3.66 -12.39
CA ARG A 65 -4.08 3.37 -10.95
C ARG A 65 -2.84 4.01 -10.32
N ILE A 66 -1.72 3.98 -11.03
CA ILE A 66 -0.49 4.67 -10.62
C ILE A 66 -0.72 6.19 -10.59
N ALA A 67 -1.34 6.75 -11.63
CA ALA A 67 -1.63 8.18 -11.70
C ALA A 67 -2.54 8.63 -10.55
N MET A 68 -3.66 7.91 -10.28
CA MET A 68 -4.56 8.22 -9.16
C MET A 68 -3.84 8.18 -7.81
N LEU A 69 -2.96 7.21 -7.59
CA LEU A 69 -2.15 7.11 -6.38
C LEU A 69 -1.18 8.28 -6.28
N SER A 70 -0.41 8.55 -7.32
CA SER A 70 0.59 9.62 -7.33
C SER A 70 -0.02 10.98 -7.06
N GLU A 71 -1.15 11.31 -7.71
CA GLU A 71 -1.91 12.54 -7.47
C GLU A 71 -2.45 12.60 -6.02
N SER A 72 -2.91 11.46 -5.47
CA SER A 72 -3.45 11.40 -4.11
C SER A 72 -2.37 11.47 -3.01
N LEU A 73 -1.12 11.25 -3.36
CA LEU A 73 0.04 11.22 -2.46
C LEU A 73 0.96 12.43 -2.67
N GLU A 74 0.52 13.43 -3.44
CA GLU A 74 1.25 14.69 -3.57
C GLU A 74 1.52 15.31 -2.18
N GLY A 75 2.77 15.74 -1.98
CA GLY A 75 3.22 16.27 -0.70
C GLY A 75 3.73 15.24 0.31
N MET A 76 3.83 13.95 -0.06
CA MET A 76 4.43 12.89 0.76
C MET A 76 5.78 12.42 0.17
N PRO A 77 6.88 13.14 0.39
CA PRO A 77 8.18 12.88 -0.27
C PRO A 77 8.81 11.53 0.13
N SER A 78 8.39 10.94 1.25
CA SER A 78 8.83 9.62 1.70
C SER A 78 8.12 8.46 1.01
N VAL A 79 7.12 8.75 0.15
CA VAL A 79 6.30 7.72 -0.51
C VAL A 79 6.60 7.71 -2.01
N GLU A 80 6.92 6.55 -2.53
CA GLU A 80 7.17 6.30 -3.95
C GLU A 80 6.13 5.32 -4.49
N VAL A 81 5.57 5.57 -5.67
CA VAL A 81 4.61 4.70 -6.34
C VAL A 81 5.27 4.04 -7.53
N ILE A 82 5.27 2.70 -7.57
CA ILE A 82 5.90 1.93 -8.65
C ILE A 82 4.97 0.82 -9.15
N PRO A 83 5.10 0.39 -10.40
CA PRO A 83 4.46 -0.85 -10.86
C PRO A 83 5.11 -2.07 -10.19
N MET A 84 4.31 -3.12 -9.97
CA MET A 84 4.80 -4.41 -9.50
C MET A 84 4.34 -5.51 -10.45
N GLU A 85 5.30 -6.14 -11.12
CA GLU A 85 5.11 -7.33 -11.94
C GLU A 85 5.66 -8.56 -11.23
N GLY A 86 4.97 -9.68 -11.37
CA GLY A 86 5.41 -10.95 -10.79
C GLY A 86 5.27 -11.03 -9.27
N LEU A 87 6.23 -11.68 -8.62
CA LEU A 87 6.15 -11.97 -7.19
C LEU A 87 6.64 -10.80 -6.34
N LEU A 88 5.94 -10.54 -5.24
CA LEU A 88 6.35 -9.56 -4.21
C LEU A 88 7.77 -9.81 -3.68
N VAL A 89 8.15 -11.08 -3.51
CA VAL A 89 9.48 -11.45 -3.02
C VAL A 89 10.60 -11.06 -3.98
N ASP A 90 10.35 -11.05 -5.28
CA ASP A 90 11.33 -10.63 -6.28
C ASP A 90 11.48 -9.11 -6.28
N LEU A 91 10.39 -8.37 -6.13
CA LEU A 91 10.42 -6.93 -5.91
C LEU A 91 11.20 -6.58 -4.63
N ALA A 92 10.94 -7.30 -3.53
CA ALA A 92 11.64 -7.11 -2.26
C ALA A 92 13.16 -7.30 -2.42
N ARG A 93 13.58 -8.34 -3.12
CA ARG A 93 15.00 -8.62 -3.42
C ARG A 93 15.65 -7.54 -4.25
N SER A 94 14.98 -7.10 -5.33
CA SER A 94 15.53 -6.10 -6.26
C SER A 94 15.72 -4.72 -5.62
N HIS A 95 14.85 -4.37 -4.63
CA HIS A 95 14.93 -3.12 -3.90
C HIS A 95 15.71 -3.21 -2.57
N GLY A 96 16.06 -4.43 -2.13
CA GLY A 96 16.70 -4.65 -0.82
C GLY A 96 15.78 -4.30 0.37
N ILE A 97 14.45 -4.33 0.17
CA ILE A 97 13.44 -3.98 1.18
C ILE A 97 12.70 -5.26 1.58
N PHE A 98 12.85 -5.67 2.84
CA PHE A 98 12.28 -6.92 3.34
C PHE A 98 11.16 -6.74 4.35
N THR A 99 10.67 -5.52 4.52
CA THR A 99 9.47 -5.22 5.31
C THR A 99 8.30 -4.96 4.37
N VAL A 100 7.22 -5.71 4.54
CA VAL A 100 5.98 -5.57 3.77
C VAL A 100 4.86 -5.10 4.67
N ILE A 101 4.12 -4.08 4.24
CA ILE A 101 2.94 -3.58 4.93
C ILE A 101 1.70 -4.18 4.30
N ARG A 102 0.77 -4.62 5.15
CA ARG A 102 -0.57 -5.06 4.75
C ARG A 102 -1.63 -4.37 5.61
N GLY A 103 -2.68 -3.88 4.98
CA GLY A 103 -3.84 -3.34 5.68
C GLY A 103 -4.78 -4.46 6.15
N LEU A 104 -5.14 -4.47 7.44
CA LEU A 104 -6.14 -5.39 7.98
C LEU A 104 -7.37 -4.60 8.39
N ARG A 105 -8.50 -4.86 7.76
CA ARG A 105 -9.77 -4.16 8.00
C ARG A 105 -10.73 -4.98 8.89
N ALA A 106 -10.77 -6.28 8.67
CA ALA A 106 -11.68 -7.20 9.37
C ALA A 106 -11.01 -8.54 9.62
N VAL A 107 -11.62 -9.32 10.51
CA VAL A 107 -11.16 -10.69 10.84
C VAL A 107 -11.14 -11.59 9.59
N SER A 108 -12.08 -11.37 8.66
CA SER A 108 -12.15 -12.11 7.39
C SER A 108 -10.94 -11.87 6.46
N ASP A 109 -10.30 -10.72 6.56
CA ASP A 109 -9.10 -10.43 5.77
C ASP A 109 -7.87 -11.13 6.37
N PHE A 110 -7.85 -11.33 7.70
CA PHE A 110 -6.69 -11.82 8.44
C PHE A 110 -6.23 -13.20 7.98
N GLU A 111 -7.14 -14.13 7.76
CA GLU A 111 -6.78 -15.50 7.39
C GLU A 111 -5.99 -15.52 6.07
N PHE A 112 -6.50 -14.84 5.06
CA PHE A 112 -5.84 -14.75 3.76
C PHE A 112 -4.49 -14.02 3.84
N GLU A 113 -4.45 -12.87 4.51
CA GLU A 113 -3.23 -12.07 4.66
C GLU A 113 -2.16 -12.81 5.47
N PHE A 114 -2.56 -13.57 6.49
CA PHE A 114 -1.67 -14.41 7.27
C PHE A 114 -1.07 -15.55 6.44
N GLN A 115 -1.89 -16.24 5.63
CA GLN A 115 -1.41 -17.27 4.71
C GLN A 115 -0.42 -16.70 3.71
N MET A 116 -0.71 -15.52 3.14
CA MET A 116 0.22 -14.84 2.22
C MET A 116 1.53 -14.44 2.90
N ALA A 117 1.49 -13.97 4.14
CA ALA A 117 2.69 -13.63 4.90
C ALA A 117 3.58 -14.86 5.12
N LEU A 118 2.99 -16.00 5.49
CA LEU A 118 3.73 -17.26 5.67
C LEU A 118 4.31 -17.76 4.34
N MET A 119 3.57 -17.67 3.24
CA MET A 119 4.03 -18.06 1.91
C MET A 119 5.21 -17.19 1.47
N ASN A 120 5.10 -15.88 1.61
CA ASN A 120 6.15 -14.95 1.25
C ASN A 120 7.42 -15.19 2.08
N ARG A 121 7.30 -15.43 3.41
CA ARG A 121 8.44 -15.77 4.27
C ARG A 121 9.08 -17.10 3.88
N LYS A 122 8.29 -18.07 3.40
CA LYS A 122 8.85 -19.33 2.91
C LYS A 122 9.67 -19.15 1.64
N LEU A 123 9.27 -18.22 0.76
CA LEU A 123 9.97 -17.90 -0.50
C LEU A 123 11.19 -16.99 -0.27
N GLU A 124 11.11 -16.09 0.73
CA GLU A 124 12.19 -15.18 1.13
C GLU A 124 12.22 -15.06 2.66
N PRO A 125 13.12 -15.80 3.34
CA PRO A 125 13.14 -15.86 4.80
C PRO A 125 13.40 -14.53 5.53
N ARG A 126 13.96 -13.53 4.85
CA ARG A 126 14.19 -12.19 5.41
C ARG A 126 12.92 -11.33 5.38
N LEU A 127 11.90 -11.72 4.62
CA LEU A 127 10.71 -10.91 4.44
C LEU A 127 9.79 -11.00 5.64
N GLU A 128 9.53 -9.85 6.27
CA GLU A 128 8.62 -9.71 7.40
C GLU A 128 7.40 -8.88 7.01
N THR A 129 6.22 -9.31 7.49
CA THR A 129 4.97 -8.62 7.21
C THR A 129 4.48 -7.88 8.45
N VAL A 130 4.23 -6.59 8.29
CA VAL A 130 3.65 -5.70 9.30
C VAL A 130 2.20 -5.43 8.93
N PHE A 131 1.29 -5.75 9.83
CA PHE A 131 -0.13 -5.49 9.66
C PHE A 131 -0.50 -4.15 10.28
N LEU A 132 -1.09 -3.26 9.49
CA LEU A 132 -1.64 -1.99 9.96
C LEU A 132 -3.15 -1.99 9.84
N THR A 133 -3.84 -1.60 10.91
CA THR A 133 -5.29 -1.42 10.87
C THR A 133 -5.60 0.00 10.40
N PRO A 134 -6.51 0.20 9.44
CA PRO A 134 -6.98 1.53 9.08
C PRO A 134 -7.78 2.16 10.23
N LYS A 135 -8.07 3.46 10.13
CA LYS A 135 -9.03 4.13 11.02
C LYS A 135 -10.38 3.41 10.98
N GLU A 136 -11.11 3.51 12.08
CA GLU A 136 -12.43 2.89 12.26
C GLU A 136 -13.38 3.25 11.10
N ASP A 137 -13.39 4.52 10.68
CA ASP A 137 -14.19 5.03 9.57
C ASP A 137 -13.93 4.33 8.23
N TYR A 138 -12.81 3.63 8.07
CA TYR A 138 -12.41 2.99 6.82
C TYR A 138 -12.36 1.46 6.90
N THR A 139 -12.76 0.86 8.03
CA THR A 139 -12.70 -0.59 8.23
C THR A 139 -13.61 -1.38 7.30
N TYR A 140 -14.77 -0.81 6.93
CA TYR A 140 -15.72 -1.41 5.98
C TYR A 140 -15.38 -1.13 4.52
N LEU A 141 -14.41 -0.23 4.26
CA LEU A 141 -14.14 0.28 2.93
C LEU A 141 -13.29 -0.68 2.11
N SER A 142 -13.72 -0.99 0.90
CA SER A 142 -12.94 -1.74 -0.08
C SER A 142 -13.15 -1.22 -1.50
N SER A 143 -12.14 -1.37 -2.37
CA SER A 143 -12.28 -1.02 -3.78
C SER A 143 -13.43 -1.78 -4.46
N ARG A 144 -13.69 -3.02 -4.03
CA ARG A 144 -14.81 -3.83 -4.55
C ARG A 144 -16.16 -3.16 -4.26
N ILE A 145 -16.39 -2.77 -2.99
CA ILE A 145 -17.64 -2.11 -2.58
C ILE A 145 -17.78 -0.76 -3.27
N VAL A 146 -16.71 0.03 -3.36
CA VAL A 146 -16.72 1.31 -4.08
C VAL A 146 -17.13 1.13 -5.55
N LYS A 147 -16.56 0.12 -6.22
CA LYS A 147 -16.94 -0.20 -7.61
C LYS A 147 -18.42 -0.57 -7.74
N GLU A 148 -18.97 -1.30 -6.80
CA GLU A 148 -20.36 -1.71 -6.80
C GLU A 148 -21.29 -0.50 -6.60
N VAL A 149 -21.01 0.33 -5.59
CA VAL A 149 -21.74 1.58 -5.34
C VAL A 149 -21.74 2.49 -6.57
N ALA A 150 -20.56 2.69 -7.18
CA ALA A 150 -20.40 3.52 -8.37
C ALA A 150 -21.23 3.01 -9.56
N ARG A 151 -21.21 1.68 -9.82
CA ARG A 151 -22.02 1.07 -10.91
C ARG A 151 -23.51 1.24 -10.73
N LEU A 152 -23.97 1.33 -9.48
CA LEU A 152 -25.38 1.57 -9.15
C LEU A 152 -25.74 3.05 -9.06
N GLY A 153 -24.83 3.96 -9.42
CA GLY A 153 -25.03 5.40 -9.42
C GLY A 153 -24.98 6.07 -8.05
N GLY A 154 -24.46 5.38 -7.03
CA GLY A 154 -24.28 5.93 -5.69
C GLY A 154 -23.13 6.92 -5.62
N ASP A 155 -23.19 7.84 -4.64
CA ASP A 155 -22.12 8.79 -4.36
C ASP A 155 -20.90 8.08 -3.73
N ILE A 156 -19.76 8.16 -4.39
CA ILE A 156 -18.49 7.55 -3.95
C ILE A 156 -17.51 8.56 -3.37
N THR A 157 -17.83 9.85 -3.41
CA THR A 157 -16.92 10.91 -2.93
C THR A 157 -16.50 10.78 -1.46
N PRO A 158 -17.31 10.19 -0.55
CA PRO A 158 -16.85 9.95 0.82
C PRO A 158 -15.81 8.82 0.97
N PHE A 159 -15.57 8.03 -0.08
CA PHE A 159 -14.80 6.79 0.01
C PHE A 159 -13.47 6.82 -0.72
N VAL A 160 -13.33 7.72 -1.68
CA VAL A 160 -12.16 7.79 -2.57
C VAL A 160 -11.64 9.22 -2.72
N PRO A 161 -10.33 9.42 -2.96
CA PRO A 161 -9.80 10.74 -3.25
C PRO A 161 -10.36 11.30 -4.56
N ALA A 162 -10.31 12.63 -4.72
CA ALA A 162 -10.86 13.34 -5.87
C ALA A 162 -10.34 12.82 -7.21
N ALA A 163 -9.07 12.46 -7.29
CA ALA A 163 -8.45 11.87 -8.47
C ALA A 163 -9.12 10.56 -8.91
N ALA A 164 -9.49 9.71 -7.96
CA ALA A 164 -10.21 8.47 -8.25
C ALA A 164 -11.68 8.72 -8.55
N ALA A 165 -12.36 9.60 -7.80
CA ALA A 165 -13.75 9.94 -8.03
C ALA A 165 -14.00 10.47 -9.46
N SER A 166 -13.14 11.40 -9.91
CA SER A 166 -13.23 11.97 -11.27
C SER A 166 -13.11 10.90 -12.34
N ARG A 167 -12.10 10.03 -12.25
CA ARG A 167 -11.88 8.96 -13.24
C ARG A 167 -13.00 7.91 -13.25
N ILE A 168 -13.55 7.56 -12.09
CA ILE A 168 -14.68 6.65 -12.00
C ILE A 168 -15.91 7.26 -12.70
N CYS A 169 -16.21 8.53 -12.42
CA CYS A 169 -17.33 9.23 -13.04
C CYS A 169 -17.19 9.34 -14.58
N GLU A 170 -15.99 9.63 -15.08
CA GLU A 170 -15.71 9.67 -16.51
C GLU A 170 -15.91 8.32 -17.18
N MET A 171 -15.40 7.25 -16.55
CA MET A 171 -15.52 5.91 -17.10
C MET A 171 -16.98 5.45 -17.16
N LEU A 172 -17.77 5.71 -16.11
CA LEU A 172 -19.19 5.35 -16.10
C LEU A 172 -20.01 6.12 -17.15
N ARG A 173 -19.65 7.39 -17.43
CA ARG A 173 -20.30 8.16 -18.52
C ARG A 173 -20.01 7.61 -19.92
N ARG A 174 -18.84 6.98 -20.12
CA ARG A 174 -18.45 6.36 -21.40
C ARG A 174 -19.08 4.98 -21.62
N ALA A 175 -19.60 4.37 -20.57
CA ALA A 175 -20.22 3.04 -20.60
C ALA A 175 -21.74 3.09 -20.86
N VAL A 176 -22.35 4.30 -20.89
CA VAL A 176 -23.75 4.57 -21.26
C VAL A 176 -23.78 5.13 -22.67
#